data_7790d9823c2d18cc715c5fcdb9d5b2d2
#
_entry.id   7790d9823c2d18cc715c5fcdb9d5b2d2
#
_cell.length_a   1.000
_cell.length_b   1.000
_cell.length_c   1.000
_cell.angle_alpha   90.00
_cell.angle_beta   90.00
_cell.angle_gamma   90.00
#
_symmetry.space_group_name_H-M   'P 1'
#
loop_
_entity.id
_entity.type
_entity.pdbx_description
1 polymer ?
#
loop_
_entity_poly.entity_id
_entity_poly.type
_entity_poly.pdbx_seq_one_letter_code
_entity_poly.pdbx_strand_id
1 'polypeptide(L)'
;NTSAKASFKVDGVCGMCKVRIENSTIKLKGVKVSKWDMNTGQIRLIFNEKKINLNDIHQFIADLGHDTDKIKAPDLAYNSLDSCCKYRDPLVVKDHQ
;
A
#
# COMPACT_ATOMS: atom_id res chain seq x y z
N ASN A 1 12.48 -4.45 22.91
CA ASN A 1 11.99 -4.87 21.62
C ASN A 1 11.49 -3.66 20.82
N THR A 2 12.06 -3.44 19.64
CA THR A 2 11.77 -2.26 18.81
C THR A 2 10.78 -2.56 17.68
N SER A 3 10.30 -3.80 17.55
CA SER A 3 9.35 -4.16 16.50
C SER A 3 7.94 -3.70 16.85
N ALA A 4 7.32 -3.00 15.90
CA ALA A 4 5.93 -2.57 16.01
C ALA A 4 5.10 -3.26 14.93
N LYS A 5 3.84 -3.51 15.24
CA LYS A 5 2.88 -4.09 14.29
C LYS A 5 1.84 -3.05 13.94
N ALA A 6 1.50 -2.95 12.66
CA ALA A 6 0.47 -2.03 12.20
C ALA A 6 -0.37 -2.70 11.13
N SER A 7 -1.63 -2.29 11.04
CA SER A 7 -2.56 -2.75 10.01
C SER A 7 -3.43 -1.57 9.63
N PHE A 8 -3.56 -1.31 8.33
CA PHE A 8 -4.41 -0.23 7.85
C PHE A 8 -4.86 -0.54 6.42
N LYS A 9 -5.86 0.20 5.96
CA LYS A 9 -6.40 0.00 4.62
C LYS A 9 -5.53 0.68 3.57
N VAL A 10 -5.27 -0.03 2.47
CA VAL A 10 -4.59 0.49 1.29
C VAL A 10 -5.43 0.10 0.08
N ASP A 11 -5.82 1.08 -0.72
CA ASP A 11 -6.66 0.82 -1.88
C ASP A 11 -5.88 0.20 -3.03
N GLY A 12 -6.41 -0.88 -3.56
CA GLY A 12 -5.86 -1.60 -4.70
C GLY A 12 -6.88 -2.63 -5.18
N VAL A 13 -6.67 -3.25 -6.34
CA VAL A 13 -7.70 -4.13 -6.93
C VAL A 13 -7.18 -5.46 -7.45
N CYS A 14 -5.89 -5.66 -7.66
CA CYS A 14 -5.38 -6.86 -8.35
C CYS A 14 -4.05 -7.33 -7.79
N GLY A 15 -3.60 -8.50 -8.29
CA GLY A 15 -2.32 -9.08 -7.88
C GLY A 15 -1.12 -8.20 -8.20
N MET A 16 -1.18 -7.38 -9.26
CA MET A 16 -0.12 -6.42 -9.56
C MET A 16 -0.01 -5.36 -8.48
N CYS A 17 -1.14 -4.89 -7.95
CA CYS A 17 -1.16 -3.96 -6.83
C CYS A 17 -0.54 -4.60 -5.58
N LYS A 18 -0.90 -5.85 -5.30
CA LYS A 18 -0.34 -6.60 -4.18
C LYS A 18 1.18 -6.71 -4.27
N VAL A 19 1.69 -7.13 -5.42
CA VAL A 19 3.13 -7.29 -5.65
C VAL A 19 3.84 -5.95 -5.48
N ARG A 20 3.30 -4.88 -6.08
CA ARG A 20 3.89 -3.55 -5.98
C ARG A 20 3.95 -3.07 -4.53
N ILE A 21 2.83 -3.16 -3.82
CA ILE A 21 2.73 -2.68 -2.45
C ILE A 21 3.70 -3.45 -1.55
N GLU A 22 3.67 -4.78 -1.61
CA GLU A 22 4.49 -5.62 -0.75
C GLU A 22 5.98 -5.48 -1.07
N ASN A 23 6.35 -5.57 -2.34
CA ASN A 23 7.75 -5.53 -2.72
C ASN A 23 8.39 -4.15 -2.52
N SER A 24 7.61 -3.09 -2.68
CA SER A 24 8.11 -1.74 -2.48
C SER A 24 8.27 -1.42 -1.00
N THR A 25 7.29 -1.76 -0.18
CA THR A 25 7.34 -1.46 1.26
C THR A 25 8.38 -2.30 1.99
N ILE A 26 8.59 -3.56 1.60
CA ILE A 26 9.57 -4.42 2.26
C ILE A 26 11.01 -3.92 2.04
N LYS A 27 11.23 -3.11 1.02
CA LYS A 27 12.55 -2.51 0.75
C LYS A 27 12.84 -1.30 1.64
N LEU A 28 11.84 -0.76 2.32
CA LEU A 28 12.05 0.36 3.24
C LEU A 28 12.89 -0.08 4.43
N LYS A 29 13.88 0.76 4.77
CA LYS A 29 14.73 0.48 5.91
C LYS A 29 13.88 0.43 7.19
N GLY A 30 13.97 -0.67 7.89
CA GLY A 30 13.20 -0.87 9.12
C GLY A 30 11.95 -1.70 8.96
N VAL A 31 11.44 -1.90 7.75
CA VAL A 31 10.28 -2.79 7.51
C VAL A 31 10.77 -4.23 7.45
N LYS A 32 10.17 -5.09 8.28
CA LYS A 32 10.53 -6.51 8.37
C LYS A 32 9.54 -7.42 7.64
N VAL A 33 8.24 -7.09 7.70
CA VAL A 33 7.18 -7.86 7.07
C VAL A 33 6.20 -6.88 6.43
N SER A 34 5.76 -7.22 5.22
CA SER A 34 4.72 -6.46 4.52
C SER A 34 3.83 -7.44 3.77
N LYS A 35 2.56 -7.52 4.17
CA LYS A 35 1.54 -8.39 3.57
C LYS A 35 0.29 -7.57 3.30
N TRP A 36 -0.20 -7.62 2.06
CA TRP A 36 -1.43 -6.93 1.67
C TRP A 36 -2.48 -7.94 1.22
N ASP A 37 -3.68 -7.84 1.80
CA ASP A 37 -4.79 -8.76 1.52
C ASP A 37 -5.70 -8.12 0.46
N MET A 38 -5.85 -8.78 -0.69
CA MET A 38 -6.71 -8.31 -1.77
C MET A 38 -8.19 -8.33 -1.39
N ASN A 39 -8.60 -9.22 -0.50
CA ASN A 39 -10.01 -9.36 -0.12
C ASN A 39 -10.47 -8.24 0.80
N THR A 40 -9.64 -7.84 1.73
CA THR A 40 -9.96 -6.80 2.72
C THR A 40 -9.37 -5.44 2.38
N GLY A 41 -8.34 -5.42 1.53
CA GLY A 41 -7.58 -4.21 1.23
C GLY A 41 -6.65 -3.77 2.35
N GLN A 42 -6.45 -4.61 3.37
CA GLN A 42 -5.61 -4.24 4.50
C GLN A 42 -4.17 -4.72 4.31
N ILE A 43 -3.23 -3.86 4.67
CA ILE A 43 -1.81 -4.22 4.75
C ILE A 43 -1.46 -4.52 6.20
N ARG A 44 -0.62 -5.53 6.40
CA ARG A 44 -0.07 -5.87 7.70
C ARG A 44 1.42 -5.67 7.66
N LEU A 45 1.93 -4.91 8.63
CA LEU A 45 3.32 -4.53 8.69
C LEU A 45 3.93 -4.88 10.03
N ILE A 46 5.18 -5.32 9.99
CA ILE A 46 6.05 -5.38 11.16
C ILE A 46 7.28 -4.54 10.82
N PHE A 47 7.56 -3.55 11.63
CA PHE A 47 8.65 -2.62 11.34
C PHE A 47 9.36 -2.18 12.62
N ASN A 48 10.59 -1.70 12.46
CA ASN A 48 11.37 -1.15 13.56
C ASN A 48 11.04 0.33 13.72
N GLU A 49 10.29 0.68 14.75
CA GLU A 49 9.80 2.03 14.97
C GLU A 49 10.90 3.05 15.28
N LYS A 50 12.12 2.57 15.56
CA LYS A 50 13.28 3.44 15.72
C LYS A 50 13.92 3.84 14.39
N LYS A 51 13.65 3.08 13.32
CA LYS A 51 14.22 3.34 11.99
C LYS A 51 13.23 4.03 11.07
N ILE A 52 11.94 3.75 11.22
CA ILE A 52 10.89 4.31 10.38
C ILE A 52 9.61 4.45 11.21
N ASN A 53 8.84 5.50 10.99
CA ASN A 53 7.55 5.65 11.65
C ASN A 53 6.41 5.29 10.70
N LEU A 54 5.22 5.08 11.27
CA LEU A 54 4.06 4.65 10.50
C LEU A 54 3.66 5.70 9.45
N ASN A 55 3.78 6.97 9.77
CA ASN A 55 3.46 8.06 8.84
C ASN A 55 4.33 8.02 7.60
N ASP A 56 5.62 7.71 7.75
CA ASP A 56 6.53 7.57 6.60
C ASP A 56 6.10 6.41 5.70
N ILE A 57 5.60 5.33 6.28
CA ILE A 57 5.11 4.19 5.51
C ILE A 57 3.85 4.56 4.74
N HIS A 58 2.90 5.27 5.37
CA HIS A 58 1.71 5.78 4.69
C HIS A 58 2.08 6.68 3.51
N GLN A 59 3.01 7.61 3.73
CA GLN A 59 3.45 8.54 2.68
C GLN A 59 4.10 7.79 1.52
N PHE A 60 4.95 6.80 1.84
CA PHE A 60 5.61 6.00 0.81
C PHE A 60 4.58 5.26 -0.06
N ILE A 61 3.58 4.64 0.56
CA ILE A 61 2.53 3.91 -0.16
C ILE A 61 1.70 4.87 -1.02
N ALA A 62 1.35 6.05 -0.49
CA ALA A 62 0.65 7.07 -1.25
C ALA A 62 1.47 7.51 -2.47
N ASP A 63 2.77 7.67 -2.31
CA ASP A 63 3.68 8.06 -3.40
C ASP A 63 3.80 6.98 -4.48
N LEU A 64 3.48 5.72 -4.15
CA LEU A 64 3.39 4.65 -5.14
C LEU A 64 2.12 4.76 -6.01
N GLY A 65 1.14 5.53 -5.58
CA GLY A 65 -0.12 5.69 -6.28
C GLY A 65 -1.31 5.02 -5.59
N HIS A 66 -1.14 4.50 -4.38
CA HIS A 66 -2.20 3.81 -3.65
C HIS A 66 -2.64 4.63 -2.43
N ASP A 67 -3.96 4.90 -2.33
CA ASP A 67 -4.51 5.62 -1.19
C ASP A 67 -4.41 4.75 0.06
N THR A 68 -4.02 5.37 1.18
CA THR A 68 -4.13 4.75 2.50
C THR A 68 -5.33 5.35 3.23
N ASP A 69 -5.65 4.83 4.41
CA ASP A 69 -6.75 5.36 5.21
C ASP A 69 -6.43 6.74 5.81
N LYS A 70 -5.18 7.21 5.73
CA LYS A 70 -4.76 8.51 6.24
C LYS A 70 -4.27 9.47 5.16
N ILE A 71 -3.69 8.95 4.08
CA ILE A 71 -3.06 9.77 3.05
C ILE A 71 -3.58 9.34 1.69
N LYS A 72 -4.08 10.30 0.92
CA LYS A 72 -4.52 10.05 -0.44
C LYS A 72 -3.33 10.15 -1.40
N ALA A 73 -3.23 9.22 -2.34
CA ALA A 73 -2.17 9.25 -3.35
C ALA A 73 -2.30 10.50 -4.23
N PRO A 74 -1.18 11.17 -4.54
CA PRO A 74 -1.19 12.27 -5.51
C PRO A 74 -1.70 11.80 -6.87
N ASP A 75 -2.43 12.67 -7.57
CA ASP A 75 -3.02 12.31 -8.86
C ASP A 75 -1.96 11.84 -9.87
N LEU A 76 -0.79 12.46 -9.89
CA LEU A 76 0.29 12.06 -10.79
C LEU A 76 0.76 10.64 -10.50
N ALA A 77 0.89 10.28 -9.23
CA ALA A 77 1.30 8.94 -8.83
C ALA A 77 0.22 7.91 -9.19
N TYR A 78 -1.05 8.24 -8.92
CA TYR A 78 -2.17 7.37 -9.27
C TYR A 78 -2.25 7.17 -10.80
N ASN A 79 -2.10 8.25 -11.56
CA ASN A 79 -2.21 8.19 -13.01
C ASN A 79 -1.08 7.39 -13.66
N SER A 80 0.03 7.16 -12.96
CA SER A 80 1.12 6.32 -13.46
C SER A 80 0.88 4.83 -13.29
N LEU A 81 -0.18 4.43 -12.57
CA LEU A 81 -0.52 3.03 -12.37
C LEU A 81 -0.99 2.39 -13.67
N ASP A 82 -0.74 1.08 -13.81
CA ASP A 82 -1.30 0.30 -14.90
C ASP A 82 -2.83 0.35 -14.82
N SER A 83 -3.49 0.24 -15.98
CA SER A 83 -4.95 0.36 -16.03
C SER A 83 -5.66 -0.64 -15.13
N CYS A 84 -5.11 -1.85 -14.96
CA CYS A 84 -5.70 -2.85 -14.06
C CYS A 84 -5.60 -2.47 -12.58
N CYS A 85 -4.76 -1.49 -12.23
CA CYS A 85 -4.59 -1.00 -10.87
C CYS A 85 -5.31 0.33 -10.62
N LYS A 86 -6.11 0.81 -11.56
CA LYS A 86 -6.89 2.06 -11.42
C LYS A 86 -8.09 1.82 -10.49
N TYR A 87 -7.83 1.66 -9.21
CA TYR A 87 -8.84 1.32 -8.21
C TYR A 87 -9.90 2.40 -7.98
N ARG A 88 -9.68 3.63 -8.50
CA ARG A 88 -10.68 4.70 -8.48
C ARG A 88 -11.67 4.58 -9.65
N ASP A 89 -11.33 3.77 -10.66
CA ASP A 89 -12.19 3.56 -11.83
C ASP A 89 -13.20 2.46 -11.53
N PRO A 90 -14.52 2.75 -11.50
CA PRO A 90 -15.53 1.74 -11.20
C PRO A 90 -15.51 0.55 -12.15
N LEU A 91 -15.15 0.76 -13.42
CA LEU A 91 -15.08 -0.33 -14.40
C LEU A 91 -13.97 -1.30 -14.05
N VAL A 92 -12.81 -0.79 -13.60
CA VAL A 92 -11.69 -1.64 -13.19
C VAL A 92 -12.04 -2.44 -11.94
N VAL A 93 -12.65 -1.79 -10.96
CA VAL A 93 -13.06 -2.47 -9.72
C VAL A 93 -14.08 -3.56 -10.02
N LYS A 94 -15.06 -3.27 -10.90
CA LYS A 94 -16.09 -4.23 -11.29
C LYS A 94 -15.48 -5.47 -11.95
N ASP A 95 -14.48 -5.30 -12.81
CA ASP A 95 -13.83 -6.40 -13.51
C ASP A 95 -13.08 -7.35 -12.57
N HIS A 96 -12.72 -6.89 -11.36
CA HIS A 96 -11.96 -7.66 -10.38
C HIS A 96 -12.82 -8.20 -9.23
N GLN A 97 -14.12 -8.02 -9.30
CA GLN A 97 -15.04 -8.52 -8.28
C GLN A 97 -15.59 -9.90 -8.59
#